data_25d8f9742535c043dde84e8e543c68f0
#
_entry.id   25d8f9742535c043dde84e8e543c68f0
#
_cell.length_a   1.000
_cell.length_b   1.000
_cell.length_c   1.000
_cell.angle_alpha   90.00
_cell.angle_beta   90.00
_cell.angle_gamma   90.00
#
_symmetry.space_group_name_H-M   'P 1'
#
loop_
_entity.id
_entity.type
_entity.pdbx_description
1 polymer ?
#
loop_
_entity_poly.entity_id
_entity_poly.type
_entity_poly.pdbx_seq_one_letter_code
_entity_poly.pdbx_strand_id
1 'polypeptide(L)'
;RSPSRGLGDVYKRQEVNRMDFHPKDLKSDEHRSRHPLGRIPVLDDGDIRIYESGAIVEYVLERHKKGNLKPDVSNDNYPEYLQWFHYCEGMVMPPINTIIVQTLLLPEERRDENVLNQARKLLSKSLEPVNQALEGREYLIGNFSAADIMLGHACFMSNRLGCVNEEMLNMKSYVENINKRPAFQIAISMS
;
A
#
# COMPACT_ATOMS: atom_id res chain seq x y z
N ARG A 1 42.12 -26.21 8.87
CA ARG A 1 41.16 -25.70 7.84
C ARG A 1 39.88 -25.28 8.55
N SER A 2 39.63 -23.99 8.61
CA SER A 2 38.31 -23.47 8.98
C SER A 2 37.31 -23.87 7.92
N PRO A 3 36.13 -24.40 8.27
CA PRO A 3 35.08 -24.62 7.30
C PRO A 3 34.62 -23.26 6.76
N SER A 4 34.66 -23.13 5.44
CA SER A 4 34.05 -22.02 4.71
C SER A 4 32.57 -21.95 5.13
N ARG A 5 32.17 -20.91 5.85
CA ARG A 5 30.76 -20.59 6.07
C ARG A 5 30.17 -20.33 4.69
N GLY A 6 29.38 -21.29 4.23
CA GLY A 6 28.74 -21.21 2.93
C GLY A 6 27.86 -19.97 2.84
N LEU A 7 27.80 -19.37 1.65
CA LEU A 7 26.92 -18.28 1.24
C LEU A 7 25.41 -18.55 1.46
N GLY A 8 25.05 -19.74 1.97
CA GLY A 8 23.68 -20.14 2.28
C GLY A 8 23.08 -19.51 3.55
N ASP A 9 23.92 -19.01 4.49
CA ASP A 9 23.44 -18.48 5.77
C ASP A 9 23.00 -17.00 5.72
N VAL A 10 23.24 -16.31 4.61
CA VAL A 10 22.86 -14.89 4.44
C VAL A 10 21.38 -14.72 4.06
N TYR A 11 20.67 -15.81 3.79
CA TYR A 11 19.27 -15.82 3.37
C TYR A 11 18.31 -16.33 4.45
N LYS A 12 18.66 -16.21 5.73
CA LYS A 12 17.66 -16.39 6.80
C LYS A 12 16.51 -15.46 6.49
N ARG A 13 15.31 -16.04 6.35
CA ARG A 13 14.06 -15.30 6.26
C ARG A 13 14.07 -14.26 7.37
N GLN A 14 13.94 -12.99 7.01
CA GLN A 14 13.74 -11.95 8.00
C GLN A 14 12.51 -12.32 8.81
N GLU A 15 12.66 -12.40 10.11
CA GLU A 15 11.54 -12.59 11.00
C GLU A 15 10.82 -11.26 11.11
N VAL A 16 9.69 -11.15 10.43
CA VAL A 16 8.83 -9.98 10.52
C VAL A 16 7.87 -10.24 11.68
N ASN A 17 8.14 -9.62 12.81
CA ASN A 17 7.23 -9.61 13.94
C ASN A 17 6.14 -8.58 13.71
N ARG A 18 4.94 -9.04 13.40
CA ARG A 18 3.76 -8.19 13.32
C ARG A 18 3.26 -7.90 14.74
N MET A 19 2.99 -6.65 15.01
CA MET A 19 2.28 -6.23 16.22
C MET A 19 0.83 -5.92 15.86
N ASP A 20 -0.09 -6.66 16.48
CA ASP A 20 -1.52 -6.38 16.34
C ASP A 20 -1.91 -5.21 17.26
N PHE A 21 -2.56 -4.21 16.67
CA PHE A 21 -3.07 -3.06 17.40
C PHE A 21 -4.59 -3.02 17.30
N HIS A 22 -5.23 -2.94 18.47
CA HIS A 22 -6.61 -2.48 18.50
C HIS A 22 -6.64 -0.97 18.18
N PRO A 23 -7.65 -0.42 17.47
CA PRO A 23 -7.73 1.02 17.17
C PRO A 23 -7.57 1.95 18.38
N LYS A 24 -7.93 1.47 19.59
CA LYS A 24 -7.72 2.21 20.84
C LYS A 24 -6.25 2.33 21.22
N ASP A 25 -5.43 1.34 20.85
CA ASP A 25 -4.01 1.28 21.23
C ASP A 25 -3.16 2.25 20.40
N LEU A 26 -3.65 2.66 19.21
CA LEU A 26 -3.01 3.69 18.38
C LEU A 26 -2.86 5.04 19.09
N LYS A 27 -3.67 5.29 20.13
CA LYS A 27 -3.60 6.52 20.94
C LYS A 27 -2.81 6.35 22.24
N SER A 28 -2.29 5.16 22.52
CA SER A 28 -1.47 4.91 23.71
C SER A 28 -0.14 5.67 23.63
N ASP A 29 0.42 5.98 24.80
CA ASP A 29 1.74 6.64 24.88
C ASP A 29 2.82 5.73 24.29
N GLU A 30 2.70 4.42 24.44
CA GLU A 30 3.60 3.44 23.83
C GLU A 30 3.60 3.57 22.31
N HIS A 31 2.42 3.57 21.65
CA HIS A 31 2.37 3.70 20.21
C HIS A 31 2.79 5.09 19.72
N ARG A 32 2.46 6.15 20.47
CA ARG A 32 2.91 7.51 20.16
C ARG A 32 4.42 7.70 20.29
N SER A 33 5.08 6.90 21.13
CA SER A 33 6.55 6.87 21.17
C SER A 33 7.17 6.28 19.90
N ARG A 34 6.40 5.50 19.13
CA ARG A 34 6.81 4.91 17.84
C ARG A 34 6.42 5.77 16.66
N HIS A 35 5.21 6.35 16.68
CA HIS A 35 4.69 7.22 15.64
C HIS A 35 4.10 8.50 16.24
N PRO A 36 4.62 9.70 15.92
CA PRO A 36 4.24 10.94 16.60
C PRO A 36 2.74 11.27 16.51
N LEU A 37 2.06 10.81 15.46
CA LEU A 37 0.62 10.98 15.26
C LEU A 37 -0.20 9.74 15.64
N GLY A 38 0.43 8.69 16.22
CA GLY A 38 -0.25 7.45 16.56
C GLY A 38 -0.88 6.76 15.36
N ARG A 39 -0.17 6.69 14.22
CA ARG A 39 -0.63 6.04 13.00
C ARG A 39 0.16 4.77 12.71
N ILE A 40 -0.28 4.03 11.73
CA ILE A 40 0.39 2.88 11.11
C ILE A 40 0.52 3.14 9.60
N PRO A 41 1.52 2.54 8.94
CA PRO A 41 2.53 1.61 9.45
C PRO A 41 3.72 2.30 10.16
N VAL A 42 4.43 1.51 10.95
CA VAL A 42 5.77 1.82 11.50
C VAL A 42 6.64 0.61 11.25
N LEU A 43 7.87 0.82 10.79
CA LEU A 43 8.90 -0.21 10.65
C LEU A 43 10.04 0.07 11.61
N ASP A 44 10.40 -0.93 12.41
CA ASP A 44 11.63 -0.97 13.21
C ASP A 44 12.61 -1.96 12.55
N ASP A 45 13.83 -1.49 12.22
CA ASP A 45 14.93 -2.32 11.68
C ASP A 45 16.22 -2.00 12.46
N GLY A 46 16.48 -2.78 13.50
CA GLY A 46 17.53 -2.49 14.48
C GLY A 46 17.28 -1.18 15.20
N ASP A 47 18.21 -0.23 15.09
CA ASP A 47 18.10 1.10 15.68
C ASP A 47 17.34 2.11 14.79
N ILE A 48 16.93 1.68 13.60
CA ILE A 48 16.20 2.53 12.65
C ILE A 48 14.72 2.38 12.90
N ARG A 49 14.02 3.50 13.05
CA ARG A 49 12.57 3.58 13.05
C ARG A 49 12.10 4.50 11.94
N ILE A 50 11.21 4.01 11.11
CA ILE A 50 10.65 4.74 9.98
C ILE A 50 9.14 4.56 9.90
N TYR A 51 8.43 5.61 9.57
CA TYR A 51 7.00 5.61 9.26
C TYR A 51 6.76 6.24 7.88
N GLU A 52 5.53 6.28 7.40
CA GLU A 52 5.09 6.52 6.02
C GLU A 52 5.27 5.27 5.14
N SER A 53 4.17 4.75 4.63
CA SER A 53 4.13 3.52 3.83
C SER A 53 5.06 3.57 2.61
N GLY A 54 5.06 4.69 1.88
CA GLY A 54 5.96 4.89 0.75
C GLY A 54 7.44 4.88 1.14
N ALA A 55 7.79 5.57 2.23
CA ALA A 55 9.17 5.60 2.74
C ALA A 55 9.62 4.20 3.20
N ILE A 56 8.73 3.45 3.84
CA ILE A 56 9.01 2.07 4.28
C ILE A 56 9.26 1.18 3.06
N VAL A 57 8.42 1.24 2.03
CA VAL A 57 8.60 0.45 0.81
C VAL A 57 9.91 0.81 0.12
N GLU A 58 10.20 2.08 -0.09
CA GLU A 58 11.47 2.53 -0.68
C GLU A 58 12.68 2.07 0.14
N TYR A 59 12.64 2.23 1.46
CA TYR A 59 13.70 1.77 2.36
C TYR A 59 13.97 0.28 2.20
N VAL A 60 12.92 -0.54 2.22
CA VAL A 60 13.03 -2.00 2.09
C VAL A 60 13.62 -2.37 0.73
N LEU A 61 13.21 -1.72 -0.35
CA LEU A 61 13.72 -1.98 -1.70
C LEU A 61 15.21 -1.64 -1.81
N GLU A 62 15.64 -0.49 -1.29
CA GLU A 62 17.04 -0.06 -1.37
C GLU A 62 17.93 -0.87 -0.41
N ARG A 63 17.45 -1.15 0.79
CA ARG A 63 18.21 -1.87 1.82
C ARG A 63 18.44 -3.34 1.45
N HIS A 64 17.46 -3.98 0.88
CA HIS A 64 17.49 -5.42 0.64
C HIS A 64 17.74 -5.78 -0.82
N LYS A 65 17.64 -4.83 -1.76
CA LYS A 65 17.97 -4.97 -3.19
C LYS A 65 17.54 -6.30 -3.81
N LYS A 66 16.40 -6.84 -3.39
CA LYS A 66 15.85 -8.09 -3.90
C LYS A 66 14.75 -7.81 -4.91
N GLY A 67 15.01 -8.09 -6.18
CA GLY A 67 14.05 -8.00 -7.26
C GLY A 67 14.01 -6.63 -7.95
N ASN A 68 13.51 -6.63 -9.19
CA ASN A 68 13.38 -5.43 -10.04
C ASN A 68 12.01 -4.75 -9.80
N LEU A 69 11.69 -4.42 -8.53
CA LEU A 69 10.42 -3.78 -8.19
C LEU A 69 10.45 -2.26 -8.35
N LYS A 70 11.61 -1.70 -8.61
CA LYS A 70 11.83 -0.28 -8.90
C LYS A 70 12.68 -0.19 -10.17
N PRO A 71 12.19 0.46 -11.23
CA PRO A 71 12.99 0.66 -12.44
C PRO A 71 14.19 1.57 -12.14
N ASP A 72 15.28 1.37 -12.88
CA ASP A 72 16.42 2.28 -12.83
C ASP A 72 16.03 3.69 -13.29
N VAL A 73 16.71 4.72 -12.79
CA VAL A 73 16.44 6.12 -13.15
C VAL A 73 16.58 6.38 -14.65
N SER A 74 17.43 5.63 -15.32
CA SER A 74 17.63 5.70 -16.79
C SER A 74 16.56 4.97 -17.59
N ASN A 75 15.66 4.22 -16.95
CA ASN A 75 14.59 3.48 -17.61
C ASN A 75 13.45 4.42 -18.01
N ASP A 76 12.93 4.27 -19.21
CA ASP A 76 11.85 5.11 -19.76
C ASP A 76 10.57 5.05 -18.91
N ASN A 77 10.33 3.95 -18.18
CA ASN A 77 9.18 3.80 -17.30
C ASN A 77 9.38 4.43 -15.91
N TYR A 78 10.58 4.98 -15.61
CA TYR A 78 10.86 5.52 -14.27
C TYR A 78 9.95 6.71 -13.90
N PRO A 79 9.68 7.71 -14.78
CA PRO A 79 8.76 8.79 -14.46
C PRO A 79 7.33 8.29 -14.18
N GLU A 80 6.84 7.32 -14.98
CA GLU A 80 5.51 6.74 -14.77
C GLU A 80 5.45 5.94 -13.47
N TYR A 81 6.51 5.20 -13.13
CA TYR A 81 6.66 4.53 -11.84
C TYR A 81 6.52 5.50 -10.66
N LEU A 82 7.27 6.62 -10.68
CA LEU A 82 7.21 7.63 -9.63
C LEU A 82 5.80 8.22 -9.50
N GLN A 83 5.18 8.54 -10.64
CA GLN A 83 3.83 9.08 -10.68
C GLN A 83 2.86 8.15 -9.94
N TRP A 84 2.79 6.87 -10.31
CA TRP A 84 1.84 5.93 -9.72
C TRP A 84 2.21 5.56 -8.28
N PHE A 85 3.49 5.49 -7.95
CA PHE A 85 3.94 5.26 -6.59
C PHE A 85 3.43 6.33 -5.62
N HIS A 86 3.57 7.60 -5.98
CA HIS A 86 3.12 8.73 -5.17
C HIS A 86 1.61 9.02 -5.31
N TYR A 87 0.99 8.62 -6.41
CA TYR A 87 -0.45 8.81 -6.64
C TYR A 87 -1.29 8.11 -5.56
N CYS A 88 -0.82 7.00 -5.05
CA CYS A 88 -1.47 6.26 -3.97
C CYS A 88 -1.78 7.16 -2.76
N GLU A 89 -0.74 7.70 -2.15
CA GLU A 89 -0.88 8.51 -0.93
C GLU A 89 -1.41 9.92 -1.21
N GLY A 90 -1.09 10.47 -2.38
CA GLY A 90 -1.51 11.83 -2.75
C GLY A 90 -2.97 11.95 -3.18
N MET A 91 -3.53 10.91 -3.80
CA MET A 91 -4.84 11.02 -4.45
C MET A 91 -5.86 9.97 -4.01
N VAL A 92 -5.43 8.72 -3.81
CA VAL A 92 -6.37 7.61 -3.56
C VAL A 92 -6.58 7.37 -2.06
N MET A 93 -5.53 7.40 -1.26
CA MET A 93 -5.64 7.15 0.19
C MET A 93 -6.42 8.22 0.97
N PRO A 94 -6.34 9.54 0.66
CA PRO A 94 -7.10 10.53 1.40
C PRO A 94 -8.62 10.31 1.40
N PRO A 95 -9.30 10.10 0.26
CA PRO A 95 -10.72 9.78 0.27
C PRO A 95 -11.02 8.40 0.88
N ILE A 96 -10.17 7.38 0.73
CA ILE A 96 -10.33 6.10 1.42
C ILE A 96 -10.35 6.31 2.93
N ASN A 97 -9.38 7.06 3.47
CA ASN A 97 -9.32 7.36 4.90
C ASN A 97 -10.57 8.09 5.38
N THR A 98 -11.09 9.03 4.60
CA THR A 98 -12.35 9.73 4.94
C THR A 98 -13.52 8.77 4.99
N ILE A 99 -13.65 7.86 4.03
CA ILE A 99 -14.70 6.84 4.01
C ILE A 99 -14.58 5.93 5.25
N ILE A 100 -13.38 5.45 5.57
CA ILE A 100 -13.14 4.61 6.76
C ILE A 100 -13.52 5.35 8.04
N VAL A 101 -13.14 6.62 8.17
CA VAL A 101 -13.50 7.44 9.33
C VAL A 101 -15.01 7.54 9.46
N GLN A 102 -15.72 7.86 8.38
CA GLN A 102 -17.17 8.06 8.39
C GLN A 102 -17.98 6.75 8.54
N THR A 103 -17.41 5.60 8.16
CA THR A 103 -18.15 4.33 8.20
C THR A 103 -17.80 3.43 9.37
N LEU A 104 -16.53 3.45 9.82
CA LEU A 104 -16.02 2.50 10.81
C LEU A 104 -15.54 3.14 12.12
N LEU A 105 -14.94 4.33 12.07
CA LEU A 105 -14.28 4.90 13.24
C LEU A 105 -15.17 5.86 14.02
N LEU A 106 -16.07 6.59 13.36
CA LEU A 106 -17.01 7.48 14.03
C LEU A 106 -18.24 6.71 14.50
N PRO A 107 -18.76 7.02 15.72
CA PRO A 107 -20.09 6.61 16.14
C PRO A 107 -21.14 7.11 15.14
N GLU A 108 -22.25 6.39 15.00
CA GLU A 108 -23.28 6.68 13.98
C GLU A 108 -23.81 8.11 14.05
N GLU A 109 -24.03 8.62 15.25
CA GLU A 109 -24.54 9.99 15.51
C GLU A 109 -23.56 11.12 15.11
N ARG A 110 -22.32 10.77 14.79
CA ARG A 110 -21.26 11.71 14.37
C ARG A 110 -20.91 11.58 12.89
N ARG A 111 -21.54 10.65 12.18
CA ARG A 111 -21.31 10.42 10.76
C ARG A 111 -22.02 11.49 9.94
N ASP A 112 -21.35 11.96 8.89
CA ASP A 112 -21.91 12.94 7.95
C ASP A 112 -21.98 12.32 6.55
N GLU A 113 -23.21 12.07 6.09
CA GLU A 113 -23.48 11.47 4.80
C GLU A 113 -23.00 12.35 3.62
N ASN A 114 -22.98 13.68 3.76
CA ASN A 114 -22.47 14.55 2.71
C ASN A 114 -20.97 14.41 2.55
N VAL A 115 -20.22 14.34 3.67
CA VAL A 115 -18.78 14.09 3.69
C VAL A 115 -18.48 12.72 3.10
N LEU A 116 -19.24 11.69 3.47
CA LEU A 116 -19.09 10.33 2.95
C LEU A 116 -19.31 10.29 1.42
N ASN A 117 -20.40 10.89 0.96
CA ASN A 117 -20.75 10.90 -0.46
C ASN A 117 -19.72 11.71 -1.29
N GLN A 118 -19.20 12.81 -0.75
CA GLN A 118 -18.14 13.58 -1.40
C GLN A 118 -16.86 12.77 -1.50
N ALA A 119 -16.46 12.06 -0.43
CA ALA A 119 -15.29 11.20 -0.43
C ALA A 119 -15.41 10.05 -1.44
N ARG A 120 -16.58 9.41 -1.53
CA ARG A 120 -16.85 8.36 -2.54
C ARG A 120 -16.72 8.88 -3.96
N LYS A 121 -17.30 10.06 -4.26
CA LYS A 121 -17.17 10.71 -5.58
C LYS A 121 -15.71 11.04 -5.90
N LEU A 122 -14.97 11.57 -4.93
CA LEU A 122 -13.57 11.91 -5.13
C LEU A 122 -12.73 10.64 -5.38
N LEU A 123 -12.97 9.59 -4.60
CA LEU A 123 -12.30 8.31 -4.78
C LEU A 123 -12.56 7.74 -6.18
N SER A 124 -13.82 7.63 -6.59
CA SER A 124 -14.18 7.13 -7.92
C SER A 124 -13.48 7.93 -9.03
N LYS A 125 -13.49 9.27 -8.93
CA LYS A 125 -12.76 10.14 -9.88
C LYS A 125 -11.24 9.89 -9.89
N SER A 126 -10.65 9.66 -8.72
CA SER A 126 -9.21 9.38 -8.62
C SER A 126 -8.84 8.03 -9.23
N LEU A 127 -9.78 7.11 -9.37
CA LEU A 127 -9.56 5.80 -10.00
C LEU A 127 -9.66 5.84 -11.54
N GLU A 128 -10.32 6.84 -12.14
CA GLU A 128 -10.47 6.94 -13.59
C GLU A 128 -9.11 6.98 -14.35
N PRO A 129 -8.13 7.84 -13.97
CA PRO A 129 -6.84 7.85 -14.63
C PRO A 129 -6.07 6.52 -14.46
N VAL A 130 -6.24 5.85 -13.32
CA VAL A 130 -5.62 4.54 -13.07
C VAL A 130 -6.24 3.48 -13.98
N ASN A 131 -7.57 3.46 -14.13
CA ASN A 131 -8.26 2.56 -15.05
C ASN A 131 -7.83 2.78 -16.51
N GLN A 132 -7.62 4.03 -16.93
CA GLN A 132 -7.11 4.36 -18.27
C GLN A 132 -5.68 3.89 -18.47
N ALA A 133 -4.79 4.10 -17.49
CA ALA A 133 -3.39 3.67 -17.56
C ALA A 133 -3.24 2.15 -17.66
N LEU A 134 -4.19 1.41 -17.15
CA LEU A 134 -4.23 -0.06 -17.19
C LEU A 134 -4.79 -0.63 -18.50
N GLU A 135 -5.17 0.20 -19.45
CA GLU A 135 -5.64 -0.29 -20.76
C GLU A 135 -4.54 -1.07 -21.48
N GLY A 136 -4.82 -2.35 -21.76
CA GLY A 136 -3.87 -3.26 -22.39
C GLY A 136 -2.67 -3.65 -21.52
N ARG A 137 -2.69 -3.36 -20.22
CA ARG A 137 -1.60 -3.64 -19.28
C ARG A 137 -2.06 -4.50 -18.12
N GLU A 138 -1.20 -5.39 -17.68
CA GLU A 138 -1.43 -6.19 -16.48
C GLU A 138 -1.10 -5.40 -15.19
N TYR A 139 -0.08 -4.53 -15.25
CA TYR A 139 0.42 -3.70 -14.15
C TYR A 139 0.66 -2.26 -14.60
N LEU A 140 0.76 -1.34 -13.65
CA LEU A 140 0.79 0.11 -13.89
C LEU A 140 1.87 0.57 -14.88
N ILE A 141 3.04 -0.08 -14.85
CA ILE A 141 4.14 0.20 -15.78
C ILE A 141 4.47 -1.00 -16.68
N GLY A 142 3.50 -1.88 -16.91
CA GLY A 142 3.64 -3.10 -17.69
C GLY A 142 4.13 -4.30 -16.87
N ASN A 143 5.21 -4.15 -16.10
CA ASN A 143 5.71 -5.15 -15.15
C ASN A 143 5.34 -4.77 -13.72
N PHE A 144 5.14 -5.80 -12.88
CA PHE A 144 4.87 -5.60 -11.46
C PHE A 144 6.01 -4.84 -10.77
N SER A 145 5.67 -3.79 -10.05
CA SER A 145 6.60 -2.87 -9.39
C SER A 145 6.12 -2.47 -7.99
N ALA A 146 6.90 -1.66 -7.29
CA ALA A 146 6.49 -1.11 -6.02
C ALA A 146 5.32 -0.10 -6.16
N ALA A 147 5.11 0.49 -7.34
CA ALA A 147 3.91 1.27 -7.60
C ALA A 147 2.64 0.41 -7.46
N ASP A 148 2.70 -0.87 -7.89
CA ASP A 148 1.59 -1.82 -7.72
C ASP A 148 1.45 -2.32 -6.27
N ILE A 149 2.53 -2.34 -5.49
CA ILE A 149 2.43 -2.62 -4.05
C ILE A 149 1.63 -1.52 -3.36
N MET A 150 1.94 -0.26 -3.65
CA MET A 150 1.25 0.89 -3.05
C MET A 150 -0.17 1.05 -3.61
N LEU A 151 -0.28 1.34 -4.89
CA LEU A 151 -1.55 1.68 -5.52
C LEU A 151 -2.46 0.47 -5.71
N GLY A 152 -1.92 -0.72 -5.94
CA GLY A 152 -2.69 -1.95 -6.07
C GLY A 152 -3.47 -2.30 -4.79
N HIS A 153 -2.85 -2.12 -3.62
CA HIS A 153 -3.55 -2.27 -2.35
C HIS A 153 -4.68 -1.23 -2.20
N ALA A 154 -4.42 0.03 -2.54
CA ALA A 154 -5.43 1.08 -2.48
C ALA A 154 -6.60 0.81 -3.46
N CYS A 155 -6.32 0.31 -4.66
CA CYS A 155 -7.34 -0.12 -5.62
C CYS A 155 -8.17 -1.30 -5.10
N PHE A 156 -7.53 -2.29 -4.48
CA PHE A 156 -8.21 -3.40 -3.83
C PHE A 156 -9.16 -2.91 -2.71
N MET A 157 -8.71 -2.01 -1.85
CA MET A 157 -9.55 -1.39 -0.83
C MET A 157 -10.70 -0.59 -1.44
N SER A 158 -10.44 0.18 -2.51
CA SER A 158 -11.46 0.95 -3.22
C SER A 158 -12.56 0.07 -3.80
N ASN A 159 -12.19 -1.11 -4.33
CA ASN A 159 -13.14 -2.10 -4.81
C ASN A 159 -14.02 -2.65 -3.67
N ARG A 160 -13.44 -2.97 -2.53
CA ARG A 160 -14.19 -3.42 -1.33
C ARG A 160 -15.12 -2.34 -0.77
N LEU A 161 -14.77 -1.07 -0.94
CA LEU A 161 -15.61 0.06 -0.55
C LEU A 161 -16.71 0.40 -1.57
N GLY A 162 -16.81 -0.37 -2.66
CA GLY A 162 -17.82 -0.17 -3.71
C GLY A 162 -17.59 1.10 -4.56
N CYS A 163 -16.34 1.59 -4.63
CA CYS A 163 -16.00 2.80 -5.38
C CYS A 163 -15.42 2.52 -6.77
N VAL A 164 -15.18 1.25 -7.12
CA VAL A 164 -14.87 0.82 -8.50
C VAL A 164 -16.17 0.55 -9.22
N ASN A 165 -16.52 1.39 -10.18
CA ASN A 165 -17.78 1.26 -10.91
C ASN A 165 -17.71 0.15 -11.98
N GLU A 166 -18.89 -0.18 -12.59
CA GLU A 166 -19.01 -1.27 -13.55
C GLU A 166 -18.25 -1.00 -14.87
N GLU A 167 -18.01 0.25 -15.21
CA GLU A 167 -17.32 0.67 -16.43
C GLU A 167 -15.79 0.59 -16.32
N MET A 168 -15.26 0.47 -15.10
CA MET A 168 -13.82 0.37 -14.84
C MET A 168 -13.31 -1.08 -15.03
N LEU A 169 -13.41 -1.61 -16.23
CA LEU A 169 -13.07 -3.00 -16.53
C LEU A 169 -11.59 -3.32 -16.34
N ASN A 170 -10.70 -2.40 -16.72
CA ASN A 170 -9.26 -2.60 -16.55
C ASN A 170 -8.89 -2.63 -15.06
N MET A 171 -9.50 -1.74 -14.26
CA MET A 171 -9.34 -1.72 -12.80
C MET A 171 -9.80 -3.02 -12.16
N LYS A 172 -10.96 -3.57 -12.56
CA LYS A 172 -11.46 -4.86 -12.04
C LYS A 172 -10.46 -5.98 -12.32
N SER A 173 -9.99 -6.10 -13.57
CA SER A 173 -8.98 -7.08 -13.96
C SER A 173 -7.67 -6.90 -13.18
N TYR A 174 -7.24 -5.67 -13.00
CA TYR A 174 -6.04 -5.33 -12.22
C TYR A 174 -6.17 -5.77 -10.75
N VAL A 175 -7.28 -5.43 -10.09
CA VAL A 175 -7.55 -5.83 -8.71
C VAL A 175 -7.58 -7.35 -8.56
N GLU A 176 -8.15 -8.07 -9.54
CA GLU A 176 -8.10 -9.53 -9.56
C GLU A 176 -6.66 -10.06 -9.69
N ASN A 177 -5.83 -9.46 -10.55
CA ASN A 177 -4.45 -9.87 -10.73
C ASN A 177 -3.63 -9.61 -9.47
N ILE A 178 -3.78 -8.47 -8.82
CA ILE A 178 -3.18 -8.17 -7.52
C ILE A 178 -3.63 -9.22 -6.48
N ASN A 179 -4.92 -9.51 -6.43
CA ASN A 179 -5.48 -10.46 -5.47
C ASN A 179 -4.98 -11.91 -5.68
N LYS A 180 -4.68 -12.32 -6.91
CA LYS A 180 -4.13 -13.66 -7.21
C LYS A 180 -2.67 -13.83 -6.80
N ARG A 181 -1.93 -12.76 -6.48
CA ARG A 181 -0.51 -12.85 -6.12
C ARG A 181 -0.33 -13.53 -4.76
N PRO A 182 0.51 -14.59 -4.67
CA PRO A 182 0.70 -15.32 -3.40
C PRO A 182 1.17 -14.44 -2.25
N ALA A 183 2.08 -13.48 -2.51
CA ALA A 183 2.56 -12.54 -1.51
C ALA A 183 1.45 -11.62 -0.99
N PHE A 184 0.52 -11.21 -1.87
CA PHE A 184 -0.64 -10.41 -1.48
C PHE A 184 -1.62 -11.21 -0.63
N GLN A 185 -1.88 -12.48 -1.00
CA GLN A 185 -2.72 -13.39 -0.22
C GLN A 185 -2.16 -13.63 1.19
N ILE A 186 -0.83 -13.82 1.30
CA ILE A 186 -0.17 -13.93 2.60
C ILE A 186 -0.39 -12.64 3.42
N ALA A 187 -0.16 -11.48 2.82
CA ALA A 187 -0.32 -10.20 3.50
C ALA A 187 -1.76 -9.98 4.00
N ILE A 188 -2.78 -10.29 3.19
CA ILE A 188 -4.19 -10.17 3.60
C ILE A 188 -4.53 -11.16 4.71
N SER A 189 -4.03 -12.40 4.65
CA SER A 189 -4.31 -13.40 5.70
C SER A 189 -3.74 -13.04 7.05
N MET A 190 -2.81 -12.10 7.08
CA MET A 190 -2.22 -11.54 8.30
C MET A 190 -2.97 -10.30 8.82
N SER A 191 -3.93 -9.76 8.06
CA SER A 191 -4.62 -8.49 8.37
C SER A 191 -5.90 -8.67 9.17
#